data_ea780d44ba4ee30d9a28b3bfade32ef5
#
_entry.id   ea780d44ba4ee30d9a28b3bfade32ef5
#
_cell.length_a   1.000
_cell.length_b   1.000
_cell.length_c   1.000
_cell.angle_alpha   90.00
_cell.angle_beta   90.00
_cell.angle_gamma   90.00
#
_symmetry.space_group_name_H-M   'P 1'
#
loop_
_entity.id
_entity.type
_entity.pdbx_description
1 polymer ?
#
loop_
_entity_poly.entity_id
_entity_poly.type
_entity_poly.pdbx_seq_one_letter_code
_entity_poly.pdbx_strand_id
1 'polypeptide(L)'
;SAKKVFDILRELPREEIHLTKEDNHWVRLKCGKSKFRLPGMPSEDFPPLPEFSQDSLMELSGKLLKEMIRKTFFAQSPDETRQVLNGLLLEQDNGKVKMVGTDGHRLAVIRRDLGGSSKGEKGSYLIPKKALAELMKLVEDEEATFSFSAKNNHLAFMQGDQVIVSRKIDGKFPNYQQVIPSDNKLQVKINRDVFQHALKRVALLADEKSKMVRFDIQSGNIVLTTDTTELGEAREEISISYSGEEVSVGLNAKYVLDVL
;
A
#
# COMPACT_ATOMS: atom_id res chain seq x y z
N SER A 1 -5.31 19.21 -21.49
CA SER A 1 -4.47 18.43 -20.55
C SER A 1 -4.53 19.07 -19.16
N ALA A 2 -5.02 18.32 -18.15
CA ALA A 2 -5.14 18.81 -16.77
C ALA A 2 -3.78 19.28 -16.21
N LYS A 3 -2.69 18.57 -16.48
CA LYS A 3 -1.35 18.95 -16.05
C LYS A 3 -0.94 20.32 -16.58
N LYS A 4 -1.20 20.61 -17.88
CA LYS A 4 -0.86 21.91 -18.46
C LYS A 4 -1.68 23.05 -17.86
N VAL A 5 -2.97 22.81 -17.61
CA VAL A 5 -3.83 23.80 -16.92
C VAL A 5 -3.29 24.06 -15.52
N PHE A 6 -3.00 22.99 -14.76
CA PHE A 6 -2.43 23.10 -13.41
C PHE A 6 -1.10 23.89 -13.40
N ASP A 7 -0.18 23.55 -14.30
CA ASP A 7 1.13 24.24 -14.39
C ASP A 7 0.94 25.75 -14.68
N ILE A 8 0.01 26.11 -15.57
CA ILE A 8 -0.30 27.52 -15.86
C ILE A 8 -0.91 28.19 -14.62
N LEU A 9 -1.91 27.58 -14.00
CA LEU A 9 -2.61 28.17 -12.85
C LEU A 9 -1.65 28.41 -11.67
N ARG A 10 -0.66 27.54 -11.47
CA ARG A 10 0.33 27.67 -10.41
C ARG A 10 1.24 28.88 -10.58
N GLU A 11 1.55 29.28 -11.82
CA GLU A 11 2.44 30.38 -12.13
C GLU A 11 1.71 31.72 -12.32
N LEU A 12 0.36 31.72 -12.29
CA LEU A 12 -0.43 32.94 -12.42
C LEU A 12 -0.45 33.76 -11.12
N PRO A 13 -0.56 35.10 -11.21
CA PRO A 13 -0.80 35.93 -10.05
C PRO A 13 -2.15 35.62 -9.40
N ARG A 14 -2.31 35.96 -8.11
CA ARG A 14 -3.57 35.75 -7.35
C ARG A 14 -4.61 36.79 -7.78
N GLU A 15 -5.08 36.69 -9.01
CA GLU A 15 -6.12 37.53 -9.62
C GLU A 15 -7.24 36.63 -10.16
N GLU A 16 -8.35 37.27 -10.53
CA GLU A 16 -9.48 36.56 -11.11
C GLU A 16 -9.10 35.90 -12.44
N ILE A 17 -9.51 34.64 -12.59
CA ILE A 17 -9.25 33.85 -13.79
C ILE A 17 -10.54 33.66 -14.59
N HIS A 18 -10.53 34.10 -15.83
CA HIS A 18 -11.63 33.92 -16.77
C HIS A 18 -11.31 32.74 -17.71
N LEU A 19 -12.18 31.73 -17.71
CA LEU A 19 -12.14 30.62 -18.65
C LEU A 19 -13.31 30.77 -19.64
N THR A 20 -13.01 30.78 -20.93
CA THR A 20 -13.98 30.86 -21.99
C THR A 20 -13.81 29.70 -22.97
N LYS A 21 -14.85 28.89 -23.14
CA LYS A 21 -14.89 27.88 -24.21
C LYS A 21 -15.12 28.59 -25.56
N GLU A 22 -14.27 28.26 -26.52
CA GLU A 22 -14.41 28.69 -27.91
C GLU A 22 -15.05 27.57 -28.77
N ASP A 23 -15.45 27.93 -29.99
CA ASP A 23 -15.81 26.94 -30.99
C ASP A 23 -14.62 26.00 -31.21
N ASN A 24 -14.86 24.78 -31.70
CA ASN A 24 -13.82 23.75 -31.89
C ASN A 24 -13.12 23.27 -30.61
N HIS A 25 -13.75 23.35 -29.44
CA HIS A 25 -13.28 22.85 -28.13
C HIS A 25 -12.01 23.51 -27.58
N TRP A 26 -11.60 24.65 -28.10
CA TRP A 26 -10.52 25.43 -27.49
C TRP A 26 -11.02 26.17 -26.25
N VAL A 27 -10.11 26.37 -25.31
CA VAL A 27 -10.36 27.13 -24.08
C VAL A 27 -9.39 28.29 -24.01
N ARG A 28 -9.94 29.48 -23.85
CA ARG A 28 -9.16 30.69 -23.55
C ARG A 28 -9.13 30.90 -22.04
N LEU A 29 -7.93 31.07 -21.50
CA LEU A 29 -7.69 31.41 -20.10
C LEU A 29 -7.09 32.82 -20.06
N LYS A 30 -7.70 33.72 -19.29
CA LYS A 30 -7.23 35.10 -19.09
C LYS A 30 -7.10 35.37 -17.58
N CYS A 31 -5.96 35.93 -17.18
CA CYS A 31 -5.72 36.40 -15.82
C CYS A 31 -4.91 37.72 -15.92
N GLY A 32 -5.50 38.83 -15.53
CA GLY A 32 -4.90 40.14 -15.72
C GLY A 32 -4.49 40.37 -17.18
N LYS A 33 -3.19 40.59 -17.42
CA LYS A 33 -2.62 40.76 -18.78
C LYS A 33 -2.23 39.45 -19.46
N SER A 34 -2.19 38.35 -18.72
CA SER A 34 -1.82 37.03 -19.25
C SER A 34 -2.96 36.38 -20.00
N LYS A 35 -2.68 35.83 -21.17
CA LYS A 35 -3.68 35.15 -22.03
C LYS A 35 -3.10 33.84 -22.54
N PHE A 36 -3.83 32.75 -22.35
CA PHE A 36 -3.49 31.43 -22.86
C PHE A 36 -4.63 30.91 -23.72
N ARG A 37 -4.31 30.11 -24.69
CA ARG A 37 -5.27 29.39 -25.53
C ARG A 37 -4.86 27.94 -25.62
N LEU A 38 -5.72 27.05 -25.14
CA LEU A 38 -5.43 25.63 -24.95
C LEU A 38 -6.39 24.78 -25.77
N PRO A 39 -5.92 23.73 -26.46
CA PRO A 39 -6.83 22.79 -27.10
C PRO A 39 -7.54 21.95 -26.03
N GLY A 40 -8.83 21.85 -26.17
CA GLY A 40 -9.69 20.96 -25.40
C GLY A 40 -10.08 19.73 -26.18
N MET A 41 -10.93 18.92 -25.58
CA MET A 41 -11.59 17.75 -26.17
C MET A 41 -13.10 17.91 -26.06
N PRO A 42 -13.90 17.30 -26.94
CA PRO A 42 -15.34 17.18 -26.74
C PRO A 42 -15.66 16.57 -25.38
N SER A 43 -16.73 17.03 -24.72
CA SER A 43 -17.18 16.46 -23.44
C SER A 43 -17.58 14.98 -23.56
N GLU A 44 -18.06 14.60 -24.74
CA GLU A 44 -18.48 13.24 -25.07
C GLU A 44 -17.31 12.24 -25.09
N ASP A 45 -16.10 12.73 -25.37
CA ASP A 45 -14.87 11.92 -25.35
C ASP A 45 -14.31 11.71 -23.94
N PHE A 46 -14.88 12.40 -22.92
CA PHE A 46 -14.47 12.16 -21.54
C PHE A 46 -15.04 10.82 -21.07
N PRO A 47 -14.20 9.89 -20.57
CA PRO A 47 -14.68 8.58 -20.15
C PRO A 47 -15.77 8.70 -19.09
N PRO A 48 -16.95 8.08 -19.30
CA PRO A 48 -17.98 8.06 -18.28
C PRO A 48 -17.47 7.31 -17.03
N LEU A 49 -17.78 7.84 -15.86
CA LEU A 49 -17.57 7.10 -14.63
C LEU A 49 -18.51 5.88 -14.62
N PRO A 50 -18.02 4.69 -14.27
CA PRO A 50 -18.89 3.55 -14.08
C PRO A 50 -19.95 3.86 -13.02
N GLU A 51 -21.20 3.53 -13.31
CA GLU A 51 -22.26 3.61 -12.31
C GLU A 51 -22.06 2.51 -11.28
N PHE A 52 -21.84 2.92 -10.04
CA PHE A 52 -21.89 2.02 -8.88
C PHE A 52 -23.26 2.12 -8.25
N SER A 53 -23.87 0.98 -7.92
CA SER A 53 -25.07 0.97 -7.10
C SER A 53 -24.75 1.57 -5.72
N GLN A 54 -25.72 2.26 -5.11
CA GLN A 54 -25.58 2.75 -3.74
C GLN A 54 -25.46 1.60 -2.71
N ASP A 55 -25.72 0.37 -3.13
CA ASP A 55 -25.49 -0.83 -2.32
C ASP A 55 -23.99 -1.09 -2.24
N SER A 56 -23.36 -0.54 -1.21
CA SER A 56 -21.97 -0.82 -0.92
C SER A 56 -21.80 -2.28 -0.53
N LEU A 57 -20.74 -2.91 -1.04
CA LEU A 57 -20.38 -4.27 -0.65
C LEU A 57 -19.91 -4.32 0.81
N MET A 58 -19.23 -3.27 1.26
CA MET A 58 -18.78 -3.11 2.64
C MET A 58 -18.54 -1.64 2.98
N GLU A 59 -18.62 -1.34 4.27
CA GLU A 59 -18.22 -0.07 4.84
C GLU A 59 -17.00 -0.28 5.73
N LEU A 60 -16.02 0.61 5.60
CA LEU A 60 -14.75 0.59 6.31
C LEU A 60 -14.52 1.96 6.93
N SER A 61 -14.18 2.03 8.22
CA SER A 61 -13.69 3.31 8.75
C SER A 61 -12.35 3.69 8.12
N GLY A 62 -12.07 4.96 7.99
CA GLY A 62 -10.80 5.46 7.49
C GLY A 62 -9.62 4.89 8.27
N LYS A 63 -9.72 4.85 9.60
CA LYS A 63 -8.74 4.23 10.49
C LYS A 63 -8.46 2.77 10.13
N LEU A 64 -9.51 1.98 9.93
CA LEU A 64 -9.37 0.57 9.56
C LEU A 64 -8.72 0.40 8.19
N LEU A 65 -9.20 1.15 7.20
CA LEU A 65 -8.66 1.11 5.82
C LEU A 65 -7.19 1.50 5.79
N LYS A 66 -6.81 2.59 6.47
CA LYS A 66 -5.44 3.07 6.61
C LYS A 66 -4.54 2.05 7.30
N GLU A 67 -5.01 1.46 8.40
CA GLU A 67 -4.28 0.41 9.11
C GLU A 67 -4.02 -0.80 8.21
N MET A 68 -5.06 -1.29 7.52
CA MET A 68 -4.95 -2.45 6.66
C MET A 68 -3.95 -2.21 5.50
N ILE A 69 -4.05 -1.07 4.85
CA ILE A 69 -3.10 -0.71 3.77
C ILE A 69 -1.69 -0.60 4.34
N ARG A 70 -1.45 0.17 5.40
CA ARG A 70 -0.11 0.36 5.97
C ARG A 70 0.58 -0.94 6.35
N LYS A 71 -0.18 -1.90 6.92
CA LYS A 71 0.37 -3.19 7.38
C LYS A 71 0.61 -4.21 6.28
N THR A 72 0.25 -3.92 5.03
CA THR A 72 0.41 -4.86 3.91
C THR A 72 1.08 -4.26 2.68
N PHE A 73 1.00 -2.94 2.51
CA PHE A 73 1.48 -2.24 1.31
C PHE A 73 2.97 -2.44 1.03
N PHE A 74 3.80 -2.53 2.08
CA PHE A 74 5.24 -2.74 1.94
C PHE A 74 5.61 -4.11 1.35
N ALA A 75 4.72 -5.11 1.50
CA ALA A 75 4.99 -6.48 1.07
C ALA A 75 4.64 -6.75 -0.41
N GLN A 76 3.96 -5.82 -1.10
CA GLN A 76 3.67 -5.97 -2.52
C GLN A 76 4.93 -5.90 -3.40
N SER A 77 4.88 -6.51 -4.57
CA SER A 77 5.99 -6.46 -5.53
C SER A 77 6.18 -5.04 -6.09
N PRO A 78 7.40 -4.51 -6.13
CA PRO A 78 7.71 -3.29 -6.87
C PRO A 78 7.74 -3.51 -8.39
N ASP A 79 7.84 -4.75 -8.86
CA ASP A 79 7.92 -5.14 -10.26
C ASP A 79 6.55 -5.08 -10.93
N GLU A 80 6.36 -4.12 -11.84
CA GLU A 80 5.11 -3.91 -12.57
C GLU A 80 4.79 -5.03 -13.56
N THR A 81 5.78 -5.85 -13.96
CA THR A 81 5.56 -7.01 -14.84
C THR A 81 4.82 -8.12 -14.10
N ARG A 82 4.96 -8.19 -12.78
CA ARG A 82 4.26 -9.13 -11.89
C ARG A 82 2.92 -8.58 -11.43
N GLN A 83 2.02 -8.27 -12.37
CA GLN A 83 0.79 -7.51 -12.15
C GLN A 83 -0.02 -7.97 -10.93
N VAL A 84 -0.24 -9.28 -10.76
CA VAL A 84 -1.03 -9.82 -9.63
C VAL A 84 -0.38 -9.60 -8.26
N LEU A 85 0.93 -9.33 -8.20
CA LEU A 85 1.67 -9.05 -6.98
C LEU A 85 1.94 -7.54 -6.80
N ASN A 86 1.71 -6.72 -7.84
CA ASN A 86 1.85 -5.26 -7.80
C ASN A 86 0.55 -4.58 -7.32
N GLY A 87 0.03 -5.09 -6.22
CA GLY A 87 -1.18 -4.63 -5.56
C GLY A 87 -1.47 -5.43 -4.30
N LEU A 88 -2.61 -5.18 -3.69
CA LEU A 88 -3.07 -5.90 -2.50
C LEU A 88 -4.34 -6.68 -2.80
N LEU A 89 -4.43 -7.87 -2.27
CA LEU A 89 -5.65 -8.66 -2.25
C LEU A 89 -6.53 -8.21 -1.07
N LEU A 90 -7.75 -7.81 -1.36
CA LEU A 90 -8.81 -7.57 -0.39
C LEU A 90 -9.79 -8.73 -0.46
N GLU A 91 -9.94 -9.47 0.63
CA GLU A 91 -10.92 -10.54 0.77
C GLU A 91 -11.97 -10.15 1.80
N GLN A 92 -13.23 -10.44 1.47
CA GLN A 92 -14.38 -10.29 2.36
C GLN A 92 -15.08 -11.64 2.50
N ASP A 93 -15.40 -12.04 3.72
CA ASP A 93 -16.14 -13.26 4.00
C ASP A 93 -16.85 -13.15 5.35
N ASN A 94 -18.19 -13.27 5.38
CA ASN A 94 -19.01 -13.33 6.60
C ASN A 94 -18.69 -12.21 7.62
N GLY A 95 -18.64 -10.95 7.20
CA GLY A 95 -18.34 -9.81 8.07
C GLY A 95 -16.88 -9.68 8.50
N LYS A 96 -16.00 -10.52 7.94
CA LYS A 96 -14.54 -10.43 8.12
C LYS A 96 -13.90 -9.89 6.86
N VAL A 97 -12.92 -9.04 7.05
CA VAL A 97 -12.11 -8.50 5.97
C VAL A 97 -10.65 -8.86 6.18
N LYS A 98 -9.97 -9.19 5.10
CA LYS A 98 -8.53 -9.44 5.08
C LYS A 98 -7.88 -8.63 3.98
N MET A 99 -6.68 -8.17 4.23
CA MET A 99 -5.83 -7.57 3.20
C MET A 99 -4.49 -8.30 3.19
N VAL A 100 -4.01 -8.62 1.99
CA VAL A 100 -2.83 -9.46 1.79
C VAL A 100 -1.92 -8.83 0.76
N GLY A 101 -0.64 -8.76 1.08
CA GLY A 101 0.41 -8.36 0.16
C GLY A 101 1.56 -9.36 0.15
N THR A 102 2.12 -9.63 -1.01
CA THR A 102 3.33 -10.46 -1.17
C THR A 102 4.09 -10.09 -2.44
N ASP A 103 5.40 -10.22 -2.40
CA ASP A 103 6.29 -10.11 -3.55
C ASP A 103 6.89 -11.47 -3.95
N GLY A 104 6.47 -12.55 -3.27
CA GLY A 104 6.97 -13.91 -3.44
C GLY A 104 8.13 -14.27 -2.49
N HIS A 105 8.70 -13.29 -1.77
CA HIS A 105 9.77 -13.50 -0.77
C HIS A 105 9.27 -13.24 0.64
N ARG A 106 8.26 -12.42 0.79
CA ARG A 106 7.61 -12.09 2.06
C ARG A 106 6.09 -11.99 1.88
N LEU A 107 5.38 -12.16 2.97
CA LEU A 107 3.91 -12.12 3.01
C LEU A 107 3.47 -11.29 4.21
N ALA A 108 2.58 -10.33 3.98
CA ALA A 108 1.89 -9.59 5.02
C ALA A 108 0.38 -9.84 4.94
N VAL A 109 -0.23 -10.18 6.07
CA VAL A 109 -1.67 -10.45 6.17
C VAL A 109 -2.23 -9.74 7.39
N ILE A 110 -3.28 -8.97 7.18
CA ILE A 110 -4.09 -8.39 8.26
C ILE A 110 -5.51 -8.88 8.14
N ARG A 111 -6.14 -9.21 9.29
CA ARG A 111 -7.53 -9.64 9.40
C ARG A 111 -8.24 -8.76 10.41
N ARG A 112 -9.48 -8.35 10.08
CA ARG A 112 -10.33 -7.56 10.98
C ARG A 112 -11.77 -8.01 10.85
N ASP A 113 -12.54 -7.81 11.91
CA ASP A 113 -13.99 -8.00 11.92
C ASP A 113 -14.67 -6.66 11.63
N LEU A 114 -15.68 -6.66 10.77
CA LEU A 114 -16.45 -5.47 10.38
C LEU A 114 -17.67 -5.21 11.28
N GLY A 115 -17.85 -6.01 12.34
CA GLY A 115 -18.87 -5.76 13.35
C GLY A 115 -20.31 -5.79 12.85
N GLY A 116 -20.66 -6.66 11.91
CA GLY A 116 -22.05 -6.84 11.44
C GLY A 116 -22.57 -5.83 10.43
N SER A 117 -21.80 -4.78 10.11
CA SER A 117 -22.15 -3.76 9.09
C SER A 117 -22.00 -4.25 7.66
N SER A 118 -21.50 -5.46 7.45
CA SER A 118 -21.25 -6.02 6.13
C SER A 118 -22.31 -7.08 5.83
N LYS A 119 -23.28 -6.73 4.98
CA LYS A 119 -24.19 -7.66 4.32
C LYS A 119 -23.58 -8.25 3.04
N GLY A 120 -22.26 -8.04 2.84
CA GLY A 120 -21.60 -8.40 1.60
C GLY A 120 -21.40 -9.90 1.44
N GLU A 121 -21.65 -10.36 0.24
CA GLU A 121 -21.27 -11.68 -0.24
C GLU A 121 -19.75 -11.87 -0.16
N LYS A 122 -19.33 -13.13 -0.10
CA LYS A 122 -17.91 -13.47 -0.21
C LYS A 122 -17.30 -12.89 -1.48
N GLY A 123 -16.25 -12.11 -1.32
CA GLY A 123 -15.59 -11.42 -2.40
C GLY A 123 -14.07 -11.41 -2.29
N SER A 124 -13.40 -11.30 -3.45
CA SER A 124 -11.95 -11.26 -3.56
C SER A 124 -11.56 -10.26 -4.64
N TYR A 125 -10.79 -9.24 -4.27
CA TYR A 125 -10.52 -8.09 -5.11
C TYR A 125 -9.04 -7.73 -5.08
N LEU A 126 -8.40 -7.68 -6.26
CA LEU A 126 -7.03 -7.23 -6.40
C LEU A 126 -6.99 -5.73 -6.70
N ILE A 127 -6.52 -4.96 -5.71
CA ILE A 127 -6.47 -3.51 -5.77
C ILE A 127 -5.07 -3.08 -6.22
N PRO A 128 -4.94 -2.35 -7.34
CA PRO A 128 -3.64 -1.91 -7.84
C PRO A 128 -2.92 -0.97 -6.86
N LYS A 129 -1.60 -1.05 -6.84
CA LYS A 129 -0.71 -0.19 -6.04
C LYS A 129 -1.05 1.30 -6.15
N LYS A 130 -1.33 1.77 -7.37
CA LYS A 130 -1.65 3.18 -7.61
C LYS A 130 -2.95 3.60 -6.92
N ALA A 131 -3.98 2.77 -6.98
CA ALA A 131 -5.25 3.05 -6.30
C ALA A 131 -5.07 3.09 -4.77
N LEU A 132 -4.29 2.16 -4.22
CA LEU A 132 -3.96 2.13 -2.79
C LEU A 132 -3.19 3.39 -2.35
N ALA A 133 -2.25 3.87 -3.17
CA ALA A 133 -1.50 5.08 -2.88
C ALA A 133 -2.42 6.33 -2.86
N GLU A 134 -3.38 6.42 -3.77
CA GLU A 134 -4.36 7.50 -3.77
C GLU A 134 -5.34 7.38 -2.61
N LEU A 135 -5.79 6.17 -2.27
CA LEU A 135 -6.61 5.93 -1.07
C LEU A 135 -5.90 6.41 0.21
N MET A 136 -4.62 6.14 0.35
CA MET A 136 -3.85 6.59 1.53
C MET A 136 -3.78 8.11 1.65
N LYS A 137 -3.83 8.85 0.55
CA LYS A 137 -3.90 10.32 0.56
C LYS A 137 -5.30 10.81 0.92
N LEU A 138 -6.33 10.07 0.50
CA LEU A 138 -7.73 10.44 0.75
C LEU A 138 -8.14 10.21 2.21
N VAL A 139 -7.55 9.23 2.89
CA VAL A 139 -7.85 8.92 4.29
C VAL A 139 -7.12 9.90 5.22
N GLU A 140 -7.57 11.16 5.24
CA GLU A 140 -7.12 12.19 6.20
C GLU A 140 -7.90 12.09 7.51
N ASP A 141 -9.23 11.94 7.43
CA ASP A 141 -10.11 11.73 8.57
C ASP A 141 -10.25 10.23 8.88
N GLU A 142 -9.67 9.81 9.99
CA GLU A 142 -9.69 8.41 10.42
C GLU A 142 -11.08 7.93 10.88
N GLU A 143 -11.97 8.84 11.26
CA GLU A 143 -13.34 8.54 11.68
C GLU A 143 -14.32 8.49 10.51
N ALA A 144 -13.92 9.00 9.34
CA ALA A 144 -14.76 8.96 8.14
C ALA A 144 -15.06 7.52 7.70
N THR A 145 -16.25 7.30 7.18
CA THR A 145 -16.66 6.00 6.63
C THR A 145 -16.44 5.98 5.13
N PHE A 146 -15.76 4.94 4.67
CA PHE A 146 -15.54 4.64 3.26
C PHE A 146 -16.47 3.51 2.82
N SER A 147 -17.25 3.74 1.80
CA SER A 147 -18.03 2.71 1.12
C SER A 147 -17.20 2.10 0.00
N PHE A 148 -17.09 0.77 0.00
CA PHE A 148 -16.43 0.01 -1.05
C PHE A 148 -17.47 -0.66 -1.93
N SER A 149 -17.30 -0.56 -3.24
CA SER A 149 -18.13 -1.23 -4.24
C SER A 149 -17.26 -1.84 -5.34
N ALA A 150 -17.73 -2.95 -5.90
CA ALA A 150 -17.09 -3.60 -7.04
C ALA A 150 -18.16 -3.95 -8.08
N LYS A 151 -17.96 -3.50 -9.32
CA LYS A 151 -18.87 -3.79 -10.45
C LYS A 151 -18.06 -4.10 -11.68
N ASN A 152 -18.35 -5.23 -12.30
CA ASN A 152 -17.60 -5.70 -13.48
C ASN A 152 -16.08 -5.78 -13.16
N ASN A 153 -15.28 -4.96 -13.85
CA ASN A 153 -13.84 -4.90 -13.68
C ASN A 153 -13.36 -3.63 -12.93
N HIS A 154 -14.28 -2.93 -12.25
CA HIS A 154 -13.99 -1.69 -11.53
C HIS A 154 -14.24 -1.85 -10.05
N LEU A 155 -13.41 -1.14 -9.29
CA LEU A 155 -13.50 -0.97 -7.83
C LEU A 155 -13.76 0.50 -7.56
N ALA A 156 -14.64 0.82 -6.64
CA ALA A 156 -14.88 2.17 -6.17
C ALA A 156 -14.74 2.25 -4.65
N PHE A 157 -14.08 3.31 -4.21
CA PHE A 157 -14.02 3.72 -2.82
C PHE A 157 -14.62 5.13 -2.74
N MET A 158 -15.63 5.30 -1.91
CA MET A 158 -16.42 6.51 -1.83
C MET A 158 -16.41 7.03 -0.39
N GLN A 159 -16.22 8.34 -0.24
CA GLN A 159 -16.29 9.04 1.04
C GLN A 159 -16.88 10.45 0.79
N GLY A 160 -18.12 10.68 1.24
CA GLY A 160 -18.83 11.92 0.91
C GLY A 160 -18.92 12.10 -0.61
N ASP A 161 -18.47 13.25 -1.10
CA ASP A 161 -18.46 13.59 -2.52
C ASP A 161 -17.21 13.11 -3.28
N GLN A 162 -16.28 12.45 -2.57
CA GLN A 162 -15.04 11.96 -3.15
C GLN A 162 -15.16 10.50 -3.55
N VAL A 163 -14.72 10.19 -4.77
CA VAL A 163 -14.77 8.84 -5.33
C VAL A 163 -13.44 8.51 -5.99
N ILE A 164 -12.86 7.39 -5.60
CA ILE A 164 -11.75 6.78 -6.33
C ILE A 164 -12.29 5.57 -7.08
N VAL A 165 -12.17 5.61 -8.39
CA VAL A 165 -12.48 4.47 -9.26
C VAL A 165 -11.19 3.91 -9.85
N SER A 166 -11.02 2.61 -9.76
CA SER A 166 -9.89 1.90 -10.33
C SER A 166 -10.35 0.62 -11.03
N ARG A 167 -9.62 0.19 -12.06
CA ARG A 167 -9.76 -1.19 -12.53
C ARG A 167 -9.12 -2.12 -11.51
N LYS A 168 -9.76 -3.25 -11.23
CA LYS A 168 -9.11 -4.32 -10.48
C LYS A 168 -8.00 -4.95 -11.33
N ILE A 169 -7.01 -5.53 -10.69
CA ILE A 169 -6.03 -6.36 -11.39
C ILE A 169 -6.69 -7.67 -11.80
N ASP A 170 -6.58 -8.03 -13.06
CA ASP A 170 -7.06 -9.31 -13.57
C ASP A 170 -6.03 -10.41 -13.25
N GLY A 171 -6.54 -11.59 -12.88
CA GLY A 171 -5.72 -12.74 -12.54
C GLY A 171 -6.04 -13.34 -11.18
N LYS A 172 -5.34 -14.43 -10.86
CA LYS A 172 -5.49 -15.16 -9.61
C LYS A 172 -4.31 -14.87 -8.69
N PHE A 173 -4.58 -14.31 -7.52
CA PHE A 173 -3.56 -14.15 -6.48
C PHE A 173 -3.05 -15.52 -6.00
N PRO A 174 -1.76 -15.68 -5.68
CA PRO A 174 -1.22 -16.94 -5.19
C PRO A 174 -1.96 -17.46 -3.95
N ASN A 175 -2.01 -18.78 -3.79
CA ASN A 175 -2.57 -19.38 -2.59
C ASN A 175 -1.64 -19.17 -1.39
N TYR A 176 -1.70 -17.98 -0.81
CA TYR A 176 -0.84 -17.54 0.29
C TYR A 176 -1.07 -18.35 1.59
N GLN A 177 -2.22 -18.99 1.74
CA GLN A 177 -2.54 -19.74 2.96
C GLN A 177 -1.60 -20.95 3.14
N GLN A 178 -1.11 -21.53 2.06
CA GLN A 178 -0.20 -22.68 2.10
C GLN A 178 1.22 -22.34 2.59
N VAL A 179 1.61 -21.06 2.52
CA VAL A 179 2.95 -20.62 2.95
C VAL A 179 2.97 -20.06 4.36
N ILE A 180 1.81 -19.93 5.01
CA ILE A 180 1.74 -19.50 6.41
C ILE A 180 2.07 -20.68 7.31
N PRO A 181 3.18 -20.61 8.10
CA PRO A 181 3.52 -21.69 9.02
C PRO A 181 2.42 -21.90 10.07
N SER A 182 2.03 -23.13 10.30
CA SER A 182 1.03 -23.48 11.29
C SER A 182 1.61 -23.94 12.64
N ASP A 183 2.88 -24.33 12.66
CA ASP A 183 3.54 -24.88 13.85
C ASP A 183 4.88 -24.18 14.10
N ASN A 184 4.82 -23.02 14.76
CA ASN A 184 6.00 -22.30 15.21
C ASN A 184 6.31 -22.69 16.66
N LYS A 185 7.24 -23.63 16.87
CA LYS A 185 7.63 -24.13 18.19
C LYS A 185 8.48 -23.11 18.97
N LEU A 186 9.30 -22.34 18.28
CA LEU A 186 10.21 -21.40 18.88
C LEU A 186 9.64 -19.98 18.79
N GLN A 187 9.59 -19.29 19.92
CA GLN A 187 9.11 -17.92 20.02
C GLN A 187 10.12 -17.05 20.74
N VAL A 188 10.48 -15.94 20.15
CA VAL A 188 11.40 -14.95 20.72
C VAL A 188 10.64 -13.67 20.99
N LYS A 189 10.69 -13.19 22.25
CA LYS A 189 10.17 -11.87 22.62
C LYS A 189 11.32 -10.87 22.64
N ILE A 190 11.19 -9.81 21.89
CA ILE A 190 12.22 -8.79 21.74
C ILE A 190 11.59 -7.39 21.81
N ASN A 191 12.31 -6.43 22.42
CA ASN A 191 11.88 -5.04 22.39
C ASN A 191 12.02 -4.49 20.96
N ARG A 192 10.92 -4.02 20.38
CA ARG A 192 10.86 -3.56 19.00
C ARG A 192 11.88 -2.47 18.70
N ASP A 193 11.95 -1.44 19.54
CA ASP A 193 12.77 -0.25 19.27
C ASP A 193 14.27 -0.59 19.36
N VAL A 194 14.67 -1.37 20.37
CA VAL A 194 16.04 -1.86 20.49
C VAL A 194 16.45 -2.70 19.29
N PHE A 195 15.57 -3.62 18.88
CA PHE A 195 15.83 -4.50 17.75
C PHE A 195 15.89 -3.73 16.42
N GLN A 196 14.96 -2.82 16.20
CA GLN A 196 14.93 -1.99 14.98
C GLN A 196 16.21 -1.15 14.83
N HIS A 197 16.66 -0.51 15.92
CA HIS A 197 17.87 0.31 15.87
C HIS A 197 19.14 -0.51 15.66
N ALA A 198 19.27 -1.67 16.32
CA ALA A 198 20.41 -2.56 16.13
C ALA A 198 20.43 -3.12 14.70
N LEU A 199 19.28 -3.59 14.19
CA LEU A 199 19.18 -4.10 12.82
C LEU A 199 19.49 -3.02 11.78
N LYS A 200 19.04 -1.78 11.99
CA LYS A 200 19.39 -0.64 11.11
C LYS A 200 20.89 -0.42 11.05
N ARG A 201 21.61 -0.47 12.20
CA ARG A 201 23.06 -0.27 12.22
C ARG A 201 23.81 -1.40 11.49
N VAL A 202 23.47 -2.65 11.79
CA VAL A 202 24.10 -3.80 11.13
C VAL A 202 23.84 -3.79 9.62
N ALA A 203 22.61 -3.43 9.21
CA ALA A 203 22.22 -3.41 7.80
C ALA A 203 22.99 -2.37 6.95
N LEU A 204 23.70 -1.40 7.56
CA LEU A 204 24.52 -0.43 6.83
C LEU A 204 25.69 -1.08 6.07
N LEU A 205 26.20 -2.21 6.60
CA LEU A 205 27.29 -2.95 5.98
C LEU A 205 26.81 -4.25 5.31
N ALA A 206 25.50 -4.44 5.17
CA ALA A 206 24.95 -5.58 4.45
C ALA A 206 25.09 -5.41 2.92
N ASP A 207 25.32 -6.50 2.23
CA ASP A 207 25.42 -6.54 0.77
C ASP A 207 24.22 -5.84 0.10
N GLU A 208 24.47 -5.03 -0.90
CA GLU A 208 23.44 -4.17 -1.50
C GLU A 208 22.32 -4.94 -2.20
N LYS A 209 22.57 -6.12 -2.71
CA LYS A 209 21.59 -6.92 -3.45
C LYS A 209 20.75 -7.79 -2.52
N SER A 210 21.41 -8.56 -1.65
CA SER A 210 20.74 -9.50 -0.74
C SER A 210 20.18 -8.83 0.50
N LYS A 211 20.79 -7.70 0.96
CA LYS A 211 20.50 -7.05 2.25
C LYS A 211 20.51 -8.06 3.42
N MET A 212 21.32 -9.11 3.30
CA MET A 212 21.33 -10.22 4.24
C MET A 212 22.01 -9.82 5.54
N VAL A 213 21.32 -10.10 6.64
CA VAL A 213 21.85 -10.10 8.00
C VAL A 213 21.60 -11.47 8.58
N ARG A 214 22.60 -12.03 9.26
CA ARG A 214 22.50 -13.27 10.01
C ARG A 214 22.01 -12.98 11.41
N PHE A 215 21.08 -13.79 11.87
CA PHE A 215 20.46 -13.74 13.19
C PHE A 215 20.82 -15.03 13.93
N ASP A 216 21.69 -14.94 14.90
CA ASP A 216 22.05 -16.04 15.79
C ASP A 216 21.32 -15.86 17.11
N ILE A 217 20.29 -16.68 17.34
CA ILE A 217 19.44 -16.65 18.53
C ILE A 217 19.92 -17.68 19.49
N GLN A 218 20.33 -17.25 20.69
CA GLN A 218 20.87 -18.09 21.74
C GLN A 218 20.15 -17.81 23.06
N SER A 219 20.42 -18.65 24.08
CA SER A 219 19.85 -18.41 25.41
C SER A 219 20.28 -17.04 25.93
N GLY A 220 19.31 -16.18 26.19
CA GLY A 220 19.49 -14.83 26.74
C GLY A 220 19.87 -13.73 25.74
N ASN A 221 20.28 -14.05 24.53
CA ASN A 221 20.66 -13.02 23.55
C ASN A 221 20.31 -13.35 22.10
N ILE A 222 20.33 -12.34 21.26
CA ILE A 222 20.35 -12.47 19.80
C ILE A 222 21.52 -11.66 19.26
N VAL A 223 22.32 -12.28 18.40
CA VAL A 223 23.45 -11.65 17.72
C VAL A 223 23.08 -11.41 16.27
N LEU A 224 23.19 -10.17 15.83
CA LEU A 224 23.02 -9.76 14.44
C LEU A 224 24.38 -9.55 13.82
N THR A 225 24.66 -10.20 12.70
CA THR A 225 25.94 -10.06 12.00
C THR A 225 25.75 -9.90 10.51
N THR A 226 26.64 -9.13 9.91
CA THR A 226 26.85 -9.12 8.47
C THR A 226 28.35 -9.05 8.21
N ASP A 227 28.79 -9.71 7.16
CA ASP A 227 30.17 -9.74 6.71
C ASP A 227 30.17 -9.69 5.18
N THR A 228 30.80 -8.66 4.64
CA THR A 228 30.94 -8.44 3.20
C THR A 228 32.38 -8.05 2.90
N THR A 229 32.97 -8.66 1.89
CA THR A 229 34.37 -8.40 1.51
C THR A 229 34.62 -6.95 1.08
N GLU A 230 33.56 -6.26 0.61
CA GLU A 230 33.68 -4.89 0.08
C GLU A 230 33.37 -3.81 1.13
N LEU A 231 32.44 -4.05 2.05
CA LEU A 231 31.96 -3.07 3.01
C LEU A 231 32.47 -3.31 4.44
N GLY A 232 32.99 -4.51 4.73
CA GLY A 232 33.43 -4.91 6.05
C GLY A 232 32.39 -5.67 6.84
N GLU A 233 32.58 -5.74 8.16
CA GLU A 233 31.76 -6.51 9.09
C GLU A 233 31.05 -5.64 10.12
N ALA A 234 29.85 -6.03 10.52
CA ALA A 234 29.14 -5.44 11.64
C ALA A 234 28.57 -6.53 12.55
N ARG A 235 28.59 -6.27 13.86
CA ARG A 235 28.05 -7.15 14.89
C ARG A 235 27.35 -6.34 15.97
N GLU A 236 26.11 -6.72 16.27
CA GLU A 236 25.31 -6.16 17.38
C GLU A 236 24.77 -7.31 18.22
N GLU A 237 24.70 -7.10 19.52
CA GLU A 237 24.16 -8.08 20.46
C GLU A 237 23.02 -7.45 21.28
N ILE A 238 21.89 -8.16 21.38
CA ILE A 238 20.69 -7.70 22.05
C ILE A 238 20.28 -8.75 23.09
N SER A 239 20.12 -8.34 24.32
CA SER A 239 19.60 -9.21 25.39
C SER A 239 18.11 -9.48 25.15
N ILE A 240 17.72 -10.75 25.21
CA ILE A 240 16.35 -11.21 25.03
C ILE A 240 15.95 -12.20 26.12
N SER A 241 14.65 -12.37 26.32
CA SER A 241 14.12 -13.41 27.20
C SER A 241 13.81 -14.66 26.35
N TYR A 242 14.84 -15.50 26.17
CA TYR A 242 14.74 -16.72 25.38
C TYR A 242 15.58 -17.83 26.03
N SER A 243 15.04 -19.05 26.07
CA SER A 243 15.69 -20.23 26.63
C SER A 243 15.48 -21.50 25.78
N GLY A 244 15.11 -21.31 24.50
CA GLY A 244 14.95 -22.40 23.54
C GLY A 244 16.26 -22.86 22.91
N GLU A 245 16.14 -23.71 21.90
CA GLU A 245 17.26 -24.18 21.10
C GLU A 245 17.94 -23.03 20.34
N GLU A 246 19.24 -23.16 20.11
CA GLU A 246 19.98 -22.18 19.30
C GLU A 246 19.53 -22.25 17.85
N VAL A 247 19.28 -21.09 17.26
CA VAL A 247 18.84 -20.97 15.85
C VAL A 247 19.68 -19.93 15.14
N SER A 248 20.19 -20.28 13.97
CA SER A 248 20.86 -19.34 13.06
C SER A 248 20.11 -19.25 11.74
N VAL A 249 19.76 -18.02 11.33
CA VAL A 249 19.03 -17.78 10.08
C VAL A 249 19.51 -16.49 9.42
N GLY A 250 19.67 -16.53 8.08
CA GLY A 250 19.95 -15.34 7.28
C GLY A 250 18.63 -14.75 6.75
N LEU A 251 18.39 -13.47 7.03
CA LEU A 251 17.20 -12.77 6.56
C LEU A 251 17.57 -11.46 5.86
N ASN A 252 16.75 -11.05 4.91
CA ASN A 252 16.86 -9.72 4.34
C ASN A 252 16.43 -8.69 5.39
N ALA A 253 17.38 -7.87 5.85
CA ALA A 253 17.14 -6.87 6.88
C ALA A 253 16.03 -5.88 6.54
N LYS A 254 15.91 -5.49 5.25
CA LYS A 254 14.86 -4.60 4.80
C LYS A 254 13.47 -5.21 5.03
N TYR A 255 13.30 -6.50 4.77
CA TYR A 255 12.01 -7.18 4.97
C TYR A 255 11.60 -7.19 6.44
N VAL A 256 12.56 -7.39 7.33
CA VAL A 256 12.32 -7.35 8.78
C VAL A 256 12.02 -5.92 9.24
N LEU A 257 12.78 -4.93 8.76
CA LEU A 257 12.59 -3.52 9.11
C LEU A 257 11.25 -2.95 8.62
N ASP A 258 10.74 -3.42 7.47
CA ASP A 258 9.46 -2.97 6.92
C ASP A 258 8.25 -3.41 7.79
N VAL A 259 8.42 -4.46 8.62
CA VAL A 259 7.39 -4.96 9.55
C VAL A 259 7.45 -4.24 10.91
N LEU A 260 8.63 -3.80 11.34
CA LEU A 260 8.88 -3.15 12.65
C LEU A 260 8.44 -1.69 12.63
#